data_dd9c5733fd8dfb286584e508472d2a65
#
_entry.id   dd9c5733fd8dfb286584e508472d2a65
#
_cell.length_a   1.000
_cell.length_b   1.000
_cell.length_c   1.000
_cell.angle_alpha   90.00
_cell.angle_beta   90.00
_cell.angle_gamma   90.00
#
_symmetry.space_group_name_H-M   'P 1'
#
loop_
_entity.id
_entity.type
_entity.pdbx_description
1 polymer ?
#
loop_
_entity_poly.entity_id
_entity_poly.type
_entity_poly.pdbx_seq_one_letter_code
_entity_poly.pdbx_strand_id
1 'polypeptide(L)'
;MSQSGSSPIAAAILAASLTAIFVTACAGLPARAPARVQGGPPQVRVTFVVTAPSTTPADARLYLASNAGDWKAGDPRFALTKSGQGIWSGSFALEAGFALEYKITRGSWDTVEKGPGGTEVSNRHFSVPASGGEARVDIVVGSWRDQTEGAGRLSSVVGTLRIIPDFDLAQLGVKRTIRIWLPPDYSSENRRYPVLYMHDGQNLFDASTSFAGEWKVDESLAAKAARDSGDGVPLAAIVVGIDNGGAERLNEYSPFKDRYSPSPRGDRYVDSIVHDLKPWIDANYRTLADRDHSWIGGSSMGGLISLYAVWSHPETFSRALCMSSAFFFGDHEMLRLVREKGISKDLTIYLDVGGREGDIMSESVSMVDDSKSMYDALIAAGIPSGHLDYAFDPEAPHNEGAWSKRFPSAYEWLSAPSPLR
;
A
#
# COMPACT_ATOMS: atom_id res chain seq x y z
N MET A 1 30.38 43.08 47.94
CA MET A 1 29.89 44.50 48.04
C MET A 1 28.62 44.49 47.25
N SER A 2 27.63 44.46 47.96
CA SER A 2 26.48 45.29 48.33
C SER A 2 25.40 45.29 47.25
N GLN A 3 24.30 44.59 47.54
CA GLN A 3 23.07 45.11 48.18
C GLN A 3 22.30 46.00 47.23
N SER A 4 21.04 45.93 47.04
CA SER A 4 19.80 45.64 47.77
C SER A 4 18.67 46.13 46.87
N GLY A 5 17.55 45.64 46.78
CA GLY A 5 16.46 45.40 47.69
C GLY A 5 15.22 46.01 47.11
N SER A 6 14.23 45.34 47.22
CA SER A 6 12.94 45.34 47.92
C SER A 6 11.69 45.76 47.13
N SER A 7 10.72 44.82 47.16
CA SER A 7 9.26 45.00 47.12
C SER A 7 8.76 45.90 48.31
N PRO A 8 7.44 46.13 48.51
CA PRO A 8 6.20 46.00 47.77
C PRO A 8 5.30 47.28 47.94
N ILE A 9 4.01 47.28 47.52
CA ILE A 9 2.85 47.75 48.30
C ILE A 9 1.55 47.44 47.54
N ALA A 10 0.67 46.76 48.26
CA ALA A 10 -0.75 46.58 47.96
C ALA A 10 -1.56 47.82 48.46
N ALA A 11 -2.66 48.15 47.82
CA ALA A 11 -3.76 48.90 48.41
C ALA A 11 -5.10 48.50 47.78
N ALA A 12 -5.97 47.97 48.62
CA ALA A 12 -7.40 47.78 48.40
C ALA A 12 -8.17 49.02 48.90
N ILE A 13 -9.29 49.42 48.29
CA ILE A 13 -10.41 50.19 48.81
C ILE A 13 -11.61 49.94 47.89
N LEU A 14 -12.64 49.25 48.29
CA LEU A 14 -13.88 49.48 49.03
C LEU A 14 -14.97 50.24 48.26
N ALA A 15 -16.00 49.49 48.00
CA ALA A 15 -17.43 49.65 47.78
C ALA A 15 -18.07 51.09 47.79
N ALA A 16 -19.05 51.27 46.92
CA ALA A 16 -20.34 51.89 47.25
C ALA A 16 -21.43 51.50 46.24
N SER A 17 -22.50 51.08 46.78
CA SER A 17 -23.77 50.69 46.14
C SER A 17 -24.54 51.92 45.64
N LEU A 18 -25.21 51.86 44.52
CA LEU A 18 -26.41 52.65 44.23
C LEU A 18 -27.41 51.83 43.41
N THR A 19 -28.51 51.56 44.07
CA THR A 19 -29.71 50.88 43.49
C THR A 19 -30.48 51.97 42.69
N ALA A 20 -30.73 51.63 41.41
CA ALA A 20 -31.74 52.38 40.67
C ALA A 20 -32.65 51.31 39.96
N ILE A 21 -33.90 51.31 40.46
CA ILE A 21 -35.00 50.57 39.89
C ILE A 21 -35.50 51.28 38.63
N PHE A 22 -35.39 50.66 37.47
CA PHE A 22 -36.17 51.03 36.28
C PHE A 22 -37.02 49.85 35.85
N VAL A 23 -38.32 50.02 36.09
CA VAL A 23 -39.34 49.12 35.45
C VAL A 23 -39.51 49.62 34.03
N THR A 24 -39.22 48.83 33.04
CA THR A 24 -39.65 49.06 31.67
C THR A 24 -40.06 47.75 31.01
N ALA A 25 -41.23 47.80 30.51
CA ALA A 25 -42.06 46.88 29.73
C ALA A 25 -41.37 45.73 29.01
N CYS A 26 -41.97 44.54 29.18
CA CYS A 26 -41.80 43.35 28.35
C CYS A 26 -42.23 43.62 26.90
N ALA A 27 -41.28 43.78 26.00
CA ALA A 27 -41.49 43.49 24.58
C ALA A 27 -40.87 42.12 24.30
N GLY A 28 -41.74 41.16 23.92
CA GLY A 28 -41.32 39.78 23.65
C GLY A 28 -40.33 39.70 22.50
N LEU A 29 -39.14 39.20 22.77
CA LEU A 29 -38.21 38.71 21.75
C LEU A 29 -38.73 37.40 21.17
N PRO A 30 -38.70 37.22 19.85
CA PRO A 30 -39.09 35.94 19.27
C PRO A 30 -38.15 34.83 19.78
N ALA A 31 -38.72 33.73 20.22
CA ALA A 31 -38.01 32.54 20.62
C ALA A 31 -37.06 32.13 19.50
N ARG A 32 -35.77 32.13 19.79
CA ARG A 32 -34.74 31.59 18.90
C ARG A 32 -35.08 30.12 18.67
N ALA A 33 -35.40 29.74 17.44
CA ALA A 33 -35.60 28.36 17.05
C ALA A 33 -34.39 27.53 17.56
N PRO A 34 -34.62 26.32 18.07
CA PRO A 34 -33.51 25.47 18.47
C PRO A 34 -32.60 25.27 17.28
N ALA A 35 -31.29 25.47 17.49
CA ALA A 35 -30.29 25.17 16.47
C ALA A 35 -30.55 23.72 15.97
N ARG A 36 -30.76 23.57 14.66
CA ARG A 36 -30.78 22.25 14.03
C ARG A 36 -29.47 21.57 14.44
N VAL A 37 -29.59 20.50 15.20
CA VAL A 37 -28.51 19.53 15.34
C VAL A 37 -28.19 19.11 13.90
N GLN A 38 -27.00 19.43 13.43
CA GLN A 38 -26.52 18.92 12.14
C GLN A 38 -26.48 17.41 12.30
N GLY A 39 -27.49 16.72 11.72
CA GLY A 39 -27.46 15.29 11.55
C GLY A 39 -26.24 14.95 10.71
N GLY A 40 -25.55 13.87 11.04
CA GLY A 40 -24.49 13.33 10.21
C GLY A 40 -24.99 13.11 8.77
N PRO A 41 -24.07 12.81 7.83
CA PRO A 41 -24.43 12.57 6.44
C PRO A 41 -25.54 11.51 6.34
N PRO A 42 -26.46 11.66 5.36
CA PRO A 42 -27.56 10.73 5.18
C PRO A 42 -27.03 9.30 5.01
N GLN A 43 -27.73 8.35 5.62
CA GLN A 43 -27.35 6.92 5.54
C GLN A 43 -28.26 6.21 4.52
N VAL A 44 -27.67 5.31 3.75
CA VAL A 44 -28.35 4.40 2.82
C VAL A 44 -28.28 2.98 3.39
N ARG A 45 -29.41 2.28 3.40
CA ARG A 45 -29.44 0.85 3.74
C ARG A 45 -29.07 0.04 2.51
N VAL A 46 -27.89 -0.56 2.48
CA VAL A 46 -27.43 -1.40 1.37
C VAL A 46 -27.53 -2.87 1.78
N THR A 47 -28.29 -3.65 1.01
CA THR A 47 -28.45 -5.10 1.21
C THR A 47 -27.57 -5.85 0.22
N PHE A 48 -26.62 -6.62 0.75
CA PHE A 48 -25.76 -7.52 -0.02
C PHE A 48 -26.36 -8.93 0.01
N VAL A 49 -26.46 -9.55 -1.17
CA VAL A 49 -26.90 -10.94 -1.34
C VAL A 49 -25.80 -11.70 -2.06
N VAL A 50 -25.22 -12.69 -1.36
CA VAL A 50 -24.09 -13.46 -1.85
C VAL A 50 -24.53 -14.88 -2.16
N THR A 51 -24.38 -15.27 -3.42
CA THR A 51 -24.45 -16.67 -3.86
C THR A 51 -23.05 -17.26 -3.81
N ALA A 52 -22.86 -18.23 -2.93
CA ALA A 52 -21.58 -18.89 -2.74
C ALA A 52 -21.56 -20.29 -3.40
N PRO A 53 -20.37 -20.79 -3.81
CA PRO A 53 -20.27 -22.10 -4.46
C PRO A 53 -20.71 -23.24 -3.54
N SER A 54 -21.14 -24.36 -4.12
CA SER A 54 -21.61 -25.54 -3.39
C SER A 54 -20.55 -26.16 -2.46
N THR A 55 -19.28 -25.86 -2.72
CA THR A 55 -18.14 -26.28 -1.91
C THR A 55 -18.00 -25.46 -0.60
N THR A 56 -18.82 -24.41 -0.42
CA THR A 56 -18.79 -23.61 0.81
C THR A 56 -19.22 -24.45 2.00
N PRO A 57 -18.42 -24.53 3.10
CA PRO A 57 -18.78 -25.29 4.27
C PRO A 57 -20.15 -24.92 4.81
N ALA A 58 -20.90 -25.91 5.28
CA ALA A 58 -22.31 -25.70 5.70
C ALA A 58 -22.45 -24.74 6.88
N ASP A 59 -21.44 -24.66 7.74
CA ASP A 59 -21.30 -23.81 8.93
C ASP A 59 -20.55 -22.50 8.65
N ALA A 60 -20.16 -22.24 7.40
CA ALA A 60 -19.41 -21.03 7.04
C ALA A 60 -20.18 -19.76 7.41
N ARG A 61 -19.46 -18.81 7.98
CA ARG A 61 -19.90 -17.42 8.13
C ARG A 61 -19.24 -16.59 7.05
N LEU A 62 -20.02 -15.79 6.36
CA LEU A 62 -19.49 -14.86 5.36
C LEU A 62 -19.44 -13.44 5.90
N TYR A 63 -18.48 -12.67 5.40
CA TYR A 63 -18.24 -11.30 5.80
C TYR A 63 -17.95 -10.44 4.56
N LEU A 64 -18.35 -9.18 4.65
CA LEU A 64 -17.94 -8.14 3.72
C LEU A 64 -16.69 -7.47 4.29
N ALA A 65 -15.50 -7.84 3.81
CA ALA A 65 -14.27 -7.14 4.10
C ALA A 65 -14.16 -5.92 3.17
N SER A 66 -14.13 -4.70 3.73
CA SER A 66 -14.26 -3.47 2.94
C SER A 66 -13.49 -2.31 3.53
N ASN A 67 -13.31 -1.24 2.74
CA ASN A 67 -12.77 0.03 3.20
C ASN A 67 -13.63 0.71 4.28
N ALA A 68 -14.94 0.42 4.35
CA ALA A 68 -15.81 0.86 5.45
C ALA A 68 -15.55 0.11 6.78
N GLY A 69 -14.84 -1.00 6.75
CA GLY A 69 -14.50 -1.85 7.89
C GLY A 69 -13.00 -2.03 8.09
N ASP A 70 -12.19 -1.09 7.62
CA ASP A 70 -10.72 -1.14 7.73
C ASP A 70 -10.12 -2.45 7.16
N TRP A 71 -10.77 -3.01 6.15
CA TRP A 71 -10.38 -4.27 5.49
C TRP A 71 -10.23 -5.47 6.44
N LYS A 72 -10.97 -5.47 7.56
CA LYS A 72 -10.98 -6.62 8.48
C LYS A 72 -11.79 -7.78 7.90
N ALA A 73 -11.11 -8.88 7.58
CA ALA A 73 -11.70 -10.02 6.89
C ALA A 73 -12.86 -10.69 7.65
N GLY A 74 -12.87 -10.62 8.99
CA GLY A 74 -13.92 -11.21 9.85
C GLY A 74 -14.62 -10.17 10.73
N ASP A 75 -14.85 -8.95 10.25
CA ASP A 75 -15.51 -7.90 11.02
C ASP A 75 -16.97 -8.28 11.33
N PRO A 76 -17.35 -8.47 12.60
CA PRO A 76 -18.71 -8.86 12.96
C PRO A 76 -19.76 -7.81 12.58
N ARG A 77 -19.37 -6.55 12.40
CA ARG A 77 -20.27 -5.48 11.91
C ARG A 77 -20.76 -5.74 10.49
N PHE A 78 -19.97 -6.44 9.69
CA PHE A 78 -20.23 -6.75 8.30
C PHE A 78 -20.44 -8.25 8.04
N ALA A 79 -20.93 -8.96 9.06
CA ALA A 79 -21.27 -10.38 8.95
C ALA A 79 -22.55 -10.57 8.10
N LEU A 80 -22.52 -11.56 7.22
CA LEU A 80 -23.65 -12.00 6.41
C LEU A 80 -24.32 -13.22 7.04
N THR A 81 -25.64 -13.24 7.10
CA THR A 81 -26.44 -14.35 7.63
C THR A 81 -26.88 -15.26 6.50
N LYS A 82 -26.78 -16.57 6.70
CA LYS A 82 -27.28 -17.56 5.73
C LYS A 82 -28.79 -17.44 5.62
N SER A 83 -29.26 -17.12 4.42
CA SER A 83 -30.68 -16.90 4.13
C SER A 83 -31.31 -17.99 3.24
N GLY A 84 -30.49 -18.93 2.74
CA GLY A 84 -30.93 -20.03 1.87
C GLY A 84 -29.82 -21.02 1.60
N GLN A 85 -30.10 -22.03 0.80
CA GLN A 85 -29.05 -22.96 0.35
C GLN A 85 -28.09 -22.21 -0.60
N GLY A 86 -26.82 -22.09 -0.19
CA GLY A 86 -25.80 -21.39 -0.94
C GLY A 86 -26.00 -19.85 -0.99
N ILE A 87 -26.88 -19.28 -0.16
CA ILE A 87 -27.17 -17.85 -0.17
C ILE A 87 -26.99 -17.25 1.23
N TRP A 88 -26.28 -16.14 1.28
CA TRP A 88 -26.08 -15.30 2.48
C TRP A 88 -26.49 -13.88 2.18
N SER A 89 -27.02 -13.18 3.19
CA SER A 89 -27.39 -11.78 3.05
C SER A 89 -27.10 -10.97 4.31
N GLY A 90 -26.87 -9.67 4.13
CA GLY A 90 -26.71 -8.70 5.21
C GLY A 90 -27.05 -7.31 4.73
N SER A 91 -27.63 -6.48 5.62
CA SER A 91 -27.98 -5.09 5.31
C SER A 91 -27.20 -4.17 6.24
N PHE A 92 -26.48 -3.23 5.66
CA PHE A 92 -25.61 -2.30 6.38
C PHE A 92 -26.01 -0.86 6.08
N ALA A 93 -25.91 0.01 7.08
CA ALA A 93 -26.07 1.44 6.88
C ALA A 93 -24.71 2.01 6.44
N LEU A 94 -24.67 2.57 5.23
CA LEU A 94 -23.50 3.20 4.65
C LEU A 94 -23.79 4.66 4.36
N GLU A 95 -22.78 5.50 4.40
CA GLU A 95 -22.91 6.92 4.09
C GLU A 95 -23.32 7.13 2.63
N ALA A 96 -24.27 8.04 2.38
CA ALA A 96 -24.70 8.37 1.02
C ALA A 96 -23.54 8.98 0.23
N GLY A 97 -23.32 8.49 -0.98
CA GLY A 97 -22.20 8.89 -1.84
C GLY A 97 -20.89 8.14 -1.57
N PHE A 98 -20.83 7.28 -0.55
CA PHE A 98 -19.62 6.54 -0.23
C PHE A 98 -19.20 5.58 -1.35
N ALA A 99 -17.94 5.61 -1.74
CA ALA A 99 -17.35 4.66 -2.68
C ALA A 99 -16.89 3.42 -1.91
N LEU A 100 -17.70 2.38 -1.91
CA LEU A 100 -17.41 1.13 -1.23
C LEU A 100 -16.54 0.24 -2.09
N GLU A 101 -15.39 -0.16 -1.56
CA GLU A 101 -14.58 -1.25 -2.07
C GLU A 101 -14.65 -2.44 -1.12
N TYR A 102 -14.81 -3.64 -1.67
CA TYR A 102 -14.99 -4.81 -0.81
C TYR A 102 -14.61 -6.13 -1.48
N LYS A 103 -14.40 -7.13 -0.63
CA LYS A 103 -14.32 -8.56 -0.98
C LYS A 103 -15.18 -9.39 -0.05
N ILE A 104 -15.56 -10.59 -0.47
CA ILE A 104 -16.25 -11.55 0.37
C ILE A 104 -15.23 -12.52 0.97
N THR A 105 -15.32 -12.74 2.27
CA THR A 105 -14.45 -13.68 2.99
C THR A 105 -15.26 -14.65 3.83
N ARG A 106 -14.62 -15.72 4.32
CA ARG A 106 -15.16 -16.62 5.36
C ARG A 106 -14.52 -16.38 6.74
N GLY A 107 -14.10 -15.11 7.00
CA GLY A 107 -13.57 -14.66 8.29
C GLY A 107 -12.05 -14.47 8.32
N SER A 108 -11.33 -14.85 7.28
CA SER A 108 -9.89 -14.58 7.13
C SER A 108 -9.55 -14.33 5.66
N TRP A 109 -8.41 -13.73 5.41
CA TRP A 109 -7.89 -13.53 4.06
C TRP A 109 -7.47 -14.85 3.38
N ASP A 110 -7.17 -15.90 4.14
CA ASP A 110 -6.91 -17.23 3.59
C ASP A 110 -8.17 -17.89 3.02
N THR A 111 -9.32 -17.37 3.39
CA THR A 111 -10.63 -17.85 2.94
C THR A 111 -11.38 -16.82 2.11
N VAL A 112 -10.67 -15.89 1.46
CA VAL A 112 -11.23 -14.86 0.59
C VAL A 112 -11.78 -15.45 -0.70
N GLU A 113 -12.77 -14.77 -1.29
CA GLU A 113 -13.35 -15.14 -2.58
C GLU A 113 -12.33 -15.16 -3.71
N LYS A 114 -12.53 -16.11 -4.61
CA LYS A 114 -11.88 -16.26 -5.91
C LYS A 114 -12.93 -16.42 -7.00
N GLY A 115 -12.54 -16.18 -8.23
CA GLY A 115 -13.34 -16.48 -9.40
C GLY A 115 -13.43 -17.97 -9.70
N PRO A 116 -14.13 -18.35 -10.77
CA PRO A 116 -14.19 -19.74 -11.20
C PRO A 116 -12.81 -20.34 -11.43
N GLY A 117 -12.57 -21.55 -10.91
CA GLY A 117 -11.27 -22.21 -11.03
C GLY A 117 -10.14 -21.57 -10.22
N GLY A 118 -10.46 -20.72 -9.24
CA GLY A 118 -9.46 -20.08 -8.37
C GLY A 118 -8.81 -18.83 -8.97
N THR A 119 -9.35 -18.31 -10.07
CA THR A 119 -8.87 -17.05 -10.66
C THR A 119 -9.02 -15.88 -9.71
N GLU A 120 -8.16 -14.87 -9.87
CA GLU A 120 -8.22 -13.69 -9.01
C GLU A 120 -9.48 -12.86 -9.29
N VAL A 121 -10.02 -12.28 -8.22
CA VAL A 121 -11.11 -11.31 -8.29
C VAL A 121 -10.55 -10.00 -7.74
N SER A 122 -10.56 -8.93 -8.52
CA SER A 122 -10.24 -7.57 -8.05
C SER A 122 -11.19 -7.14 -6.93
N ASN A 123 -10.85 -6.11 -6.17
CA ASN A 123 -11.80 -5.50 -5.25
C ASN A 123 -13.08 -5.16 -6.00
N ARG A 124 -14.20 -5.52 -5.41
CA ARG A 124 -15.51 -5.15 -5.94
C ARG A 124 -15.81 -3.71 -5.56
N HIS A 125 -16.49 -2.99 -6.43
CA HIS A 125 -16.83 -1.58 -6.23
C HIS A 125 -18.33 -1.39 -6.20
N PHE A 126 -18.81 -0.53 -5.30
CA PHE A 126 -20.20 -0.12 -5.25
C PHE A 126 -20.31 1.34 -4.81
N SER A 127 -20.86 2.20 -5.66
CA SER A 127 -21.16 3.59 -5.30
C SER A 127 -22.50 3.66 -4.55
N VAL A 128 -22.43 4.02 -3.28
CA VAL A 128 -23.65 4.18 -2.45
C VAL A 128 -24.47 5.36 -2.98
N PRO A 129 -25.79 5.21 -3.24
CA PRO A 129 -26.60 6.30 -3.75
C PRO A 129 -26.51 7.57 -2.89
N ALA A 130 -26.31 8.73 -3.54
CA ALA A 130 -26.21 10.02 -2.85
C ALA A 130 -27.54 10.54 -2.29
N SER A 131 -28.68 10.04 -2.81
CA SER A 131 -30.02 10.51 -2.46
C SER A 131 -30.63 9.87 -1.21
N GLY A 132 -29.90 8.97 -0.52
CA GLY A 132 -30.48 8.17 0.57
C GLY A 132 -31.35 7.01 0.06
N GLY A 133 -31.98 6.26 0.96
CA GLY A 133 -32.91 5.19 0.63
C GLY A 133 -32.33 3.79 0.81
N GLU A 134 -32.71 2.85 -0.06
CA GLU A 134 -32.28 1.45 -0.02
C GLU A 134 -31.62 1.07 -1.34
N ALA A 135 -30.60 0.22 -1.26
CA ALA A 135 -29.92 -0.35 -2.41
C ALA A 135 -29.68 -1.86 -2.21
N ARG A 136 -29.51 -2.59 -3.32
CA ARG A 136 -29.23 -4.02 -3.30
C ARG A 136 -28.05 -4.33 -4.22
N VAL A 137 -27.19 -5.22 -3.75
CA VAL A 137 -26.02 -5.73 -4.48
C VAL A 137 -26.05 -7.24 -4.48
N ASP A 138 -26.17 -7.84 -5.65
CA ASP A 138 -26.13 -9.29 -5.83
C ASP A 138 -24.73 -9.72 -6.27
N ILE A 139 -24.17 -10.71 -5.57
CA ILE A 139 -22.77 -11.15 -5.71
C ILE A 139 -22.74 -12.65 -5.94
N VAL A 140 -21.93 -13.08 -6.89
CA VAL A 140 -21.60 -14.50 -7.09
C VAL A 140 -20.13 -14.69 -6.74
N VAL A 141 -19.84 -15.61 -5.82
CA VAL A 141 -18.49 -16.10 -5.49
C VAL A 141 -18.24 -17.36 -6.29
N GLY A 142 -17.16 -17.38 -7.07
CA GLY A 142 -16.83 -18.52 -7.93
C GLY A 142 -16.18 -19.67 -7.19
N SER A 143 -15.27 -19.36 -6.26
CA SER A 143 -14.55 -20.33 -5.42
C SER A 143 -13.97 -19.60 -4.20
N TRP A 144 -13.29 -20.35 -3.33
CA TRP A 144 -12.59 -19.83 -2.15
C TRP A 144 -11.10 -20.11 -2.24
N ARG A 145 -10.28 -19.20 -1.74
CA ARG A 145 -8.83 -19.32 -1.78
C ARG A 145 -8.32 -20.65 -1.22
N ASP A 146 -8.70 -21.01 0.01
CA ASP A 146 -8.29 -22.24 0.69
C ASP A 146 -8.78 -23.53 0.01
N GLN A 147 -9.79 -23.45 -0.85
CA GLN A 147 -10.31 -24.59 -1.61
C GLN A 147 -9.67 -24.71 -2.99
N THR A 148 -8.93 -23.69 -3.41
CA THR A 148 -8.20 -23.67 -4.68
C THR A 148 -6.69 -23.75 -4.48
N GLU A 149 -6.19 -23.37 -3.30
CA GLU A 149 -4.80 -23.56 -2.87
C GLU A 149 -4.59 -25.02 -2.45
N GLY A 150 -4.28 -25.88 -3.36
CA GLY A 150 -4.06 -27.32 -3.10
C GLY A 150 -4.71 -28.24 -4.14
N ALA A 151 -5.70 -27.75 -4.86
CA ALA A 151 -6.29 -28.44 -6.00
C ALA A 151 -5.68 -27.89 -7.31
N GLY A 152 -4.33 -28.00 -7.48
CA GLY A 152 -3.72 -27.95 -8.80
C GLY A 152 -3.65 -26.60 -9.50
N ARG A 153 -3.47 -25.47 -8.80
CA ARG A 153 -2.89 -24.31 -9.47
C ARG A 153 -1.48 -24.72 -9.93
N LEU A 154 -1.32 -24.89 -11.23
CA LEU A 154 0.00 -25.06 -11.80
C LEU A 154 0.79 -23.77 -11.47
N SER A 155 1.99 -23.93 -10.95
CA SER A 155 2.90 -22.83 -10.78
C SER A 155 3.11 -22.13 -12.13
N SER A 156 3.04 -20.79 -12.13
CA SER A 156 3.31 -19.95 -13.31
C SER A 156 4.79 -19.59 -13.43
N VAL A 157 5.63 -19.99 -12.49
CA VAL A 157 7.04 -19.62 -12.44
C VAL A 157 7.78 -19.94 -13.74
N VAL A 158 8.41 -18.93 -14.29
CA VAL A 158 9.30 -19.02 -15.44
C VAL A 158 10.76 -18.88 -14.99
N GLY A 159 11.58 -19.89 -15.30
CA GLY A 159 12.99 -19.88 -14.92
C GLY A 159 13.27 -20.51 -13.55
N THR A 160 14.27 -20.00 -12.86
CA THR A 160 14.73 -20.58 -11.59
C THR A 160 14.34 -19.70 -10.42
N LEU A 161 13.41 -20.18 -9.60
CA LEU A 161 13.00 -19.56 -8.34
C LEU A 161 13.53 -20.37 -7.15
N ARG A 162 14.24 -19.72 -6.22
CA ARG A 162 14.67 -20.27 -4.94
C ARG A 162 13.82 -19.66 -3.83
N ILE A 163 13.29 -20.52 -2.95
CA ILE A 163 12.48 -20.07 -1.81
C ILE A 163 13.26 -20.39 -0.54
N ILE A 164 13.50 -19.38 0.27
CA ILE A 164 14.14 -19.49 1.58
C ILE A 164 13.07 -19.21 2.62
N PRO A 165 12.46 -20.22 3.21
CA PRO A 165 11.48 -20.04 4.27
C PRO A 165 12.19 -19.58 5.55
N ASP A 166 11.45 -18.89 6.40
CA ASP A 166 11.88 -18.52 7.75
C ASP A 166 13.24 -17.79 7.83
N PHE A 167 13.59 -17.00 6.82
CA PHE A 167 14.78 -16.15 6.87
C PHE A 167 14.65 -15.15 8.04
N ASP A 168 15.67 -15.06 8.87
CA ASP A 168 15.67 -14.19 10.06
C ASP A 168 16.01 -12.75 9.67
N LEU A 169 15.01 -11.87 9.73
CA LEU A 169 15.15 -10.43 9.63
C LEU A 169 15.38 -9.87 11.04
N ALA A 170 16.61 -10.01 11.54
CA ALA A 170 16.96 -9.78 12.95
C ALA A 170 16.69 -8.33 13.40
N GLN A 171 16.95 -7.34 12.53
CA GLN A 171 16.68 -5.92 12.84
C GLN A 171 15.19 -5.67 13.03
N LEU A 172 14.35 -6.33 12.24
CA LEU A 172 12.89 -6.27 12.38
C LEU A 172 12.36 -7.18 13.49
N GLY A 173 13.09 -8.24 13.83
CA GLY A 173 12.75 -9.23 14.86
C GLY A 173 11.68 -10.23 14.41
N VAL A 174 11.65 -10.57 13.12
CA VAL A 174 10.68 -11.50 12.53
C VAL A 174 11.35 -12.43 11.52
N LYS A 175 10.68 -13.54 11.22
CA LYS A 175 11.06 -14.40 10.11
C LYS A 175 10.20 -14.14 8.89
N ARG A 176 10.79 -14.25 7.69
CA ARG A 176 10.11 -14.03 6.40
C ARG A 176 10.54 -15.07 5.39
N THR A 177 9.62 -15.40 4.49
CA THR A 177 9.96 -16.10 3.27
C THR A 177 10.60 -15.14 2.28
N ILE A 178 11.77 -15.52 1.77
CA ILE A 178 12.50 -14.79 0.73
C ILE A 178 12.43 -15.63 -0.56
N ARG A 179 12.08 -14.97 -1.66
CA ARG A 179 11.95 -15.58 -2.98
C ARG A 179 13.02 -15.00 -3.90
N ILE A 180 13.87 -15.82 -4.44
CA ILE A 180 15.04 -15.38 -5.21
C ILE A 180 14.92 -15.94 -6.62
N TRP A 181 14.59 -15.07 -7.55
CA TRP A 181 14.59 -15.41 -8.97
C TRP A 181 15.97 -15.16 -9.57
N LEU A 182 16.46 -16.12 -10.31
CA LEU A 182 17.76 -16.10 -10.96
C LEU A 182 17.60 -15.92 -12.47
N PRO A 183 18.41 -15.03 -13.09
CA PRO A 183 18.41 -14.87 -14.55
C PRO A 183 18.60 -16.17 -15.31
N PRO A 184 18.04 -16.33 -16.53
CA PRO A 184 18.12 -17.58 -17.28
C PRO A 184 19.53 -18.10 -17.53
N ASP A 185 20.49 -17.20 -17.68
CA ASP A 185 21.90 -17.50 -17.91
C ASP A 185 22.72 -17.70 -16.63
N TYR A 186 22.10 -17.57 -15.45
CA TYR A 186 22.80 -17.68 -14.16
C TYR A 186 23.54 -19.02 -13.99
N SER A 187 23.01 -20.13 -14.52
CA SER A 187 23.65 -21.45 -14.40
C SER A 187 24.75 -21.70 -15.43
N SER A 188 24.71 -21.03 -16.58
CA SER A 188 25.65 -21.23 -17.70
C SER A 188 26.78 -20.21 -17.72
N GLU A 189 26.56 -19.01 -17.17
CA GLU A 189 27.52 -17.93 -17.17
C GLU A 189 28.17 -17.72 -15.77
N ASN A 190 29.44 -17.35 -15.75
CA ASN A 190 30.17 -17.08 -14.49
C ASN A 190 30.30 -15.58 -14.22
N ARG A 191 29.28 -14.80 -14.60
CA ARG A 191 29.24 -13.36 -14.33
C ARG A 191 28.50 -13.02 -13.05
N ARG A 192 28.67 -11.77 -12.60
CA ARG A 192 27.92 -11.21 -11.49
C ARG A 192 26.77 -10.34 -12.00
N TYR A 193 25.73 -10.20 -11.19
CA TYR A 193 24.46 -9.60 -11.55
C TYR A 193 24.10 -8.47 -10.60
N PRO A 194 23.44 -7.40 -11.08
CA PRO A 194 22.77 -6.46 -10.18
C PRO A 194 21.65 -7.17 -9.43
N VAL A 195 21.20 -6.58 -8.32
CA VAL A 195 20.13 -7.13 -7.47
C VAL A 195 19.01 -6.11 -7.34
N LEU A 196 17.78 -6.54 -7.64
CA LEU A 196 16.55 -5.79 -7.36
C LEU A 196 15.83 -6.45 -6.18
N TYR A 197 15.78 -5.75 -5.05
CA TYR A 197 14.99 -6.14 -3.89
C TYR A 197 13.56 -5.64 -4.08
N MET A 198 12.58 -6.54 -4.02
CA MET A 198 11.18 -6.21 -4.23
C MET A 198 10.30 -6.61 -3.05
N HIS A 199 9.39 -5.74 -2.72
CA HIS A 199 8.38 -5.97 -1.67
C HIS A 199 7.25 -6.86 -2.17
N ASP A 200 6.44 -7.39 -1.23
CA ASP A 200 5.31 -8.27 -1.54
C ASP A 200 5.70 -9.51 -2.36
N GLY A 201 6.79 -10.17 -1.96
CA GLY A 201 7.45 -11.27 -2.67
C GLY A 201 6.52 -12.38 -3.12
N GLN A 202 5.48 -12.68 -2.35
CA GLN A 202 4.47 -13.70 -2.66
C GLN A 202 3.66 -13.39 -3.94
N ASN A 203 3.64 -12.13 -4.40
CA ASN A 203 2.86 -11.69 -5.56
C ASN A 203 3.71 -11.56 -6.85
N LEU A 204 5.03 -11.78 -6.79
CA LEU A 204 5.93 -11.39 -7.87
C LEU A 204 6.05 -12.44 -8.98
N PHE A 205 6.13 -13.74 -8.64
CA PHE A 205 6.64 -14.79 -9.51
C PHE A 205 5.71 -15.98 -9.72
N ASP A 206 4.65 -16.11 -8.95
CA ASP A 206 3.80 -17.30 -8.99
C ASP A 206 2.35 -16.96 -8.68
N ALA A 207 1.48 -17.17 -9.65
CA ALA A 207 0.05 -17.00 -9.47
C ALA A 207 -0.50 -17.87 -8.34
N SER A 208 0.13 -19.01 -8.04
CA SER A 208 -0.31 -19.93 -6.98
C SER A 208 -0.11 -19.35 -5.58
N THR A 209 0.87 -18.47 -5.38
CA THR A 209 1.15 -17.84 -4.09
C THR A 209 0.62 -16.40 -3.97
N SER A 210 0.22 -15.81 -5.10
CA SER A 210 -0.27 -14.43 -5.15
C SER A 210 -1.56 -14.23 -4.38
N PHE A 211 -1.60 -13.16 -3.58
CA PHE A 211 -2.77 -12.77 -2.82
C PHE A 211 -3.79 -11.99 -3.67
N ALA A 212 -3.34 -11.01 -4.45
CA ALA A 212 -4.19 -10.06 -5.18
C ALA A 212 -3.95 -10.07 -6.69
N GLY A 213 -3.17 -11.04 -7.19
CA GLY A 213 -2.73 -11.16 -8.56
C GLY A 213 -1.22 -11.28 -8.65
N GLU A 214 -0.73 -11.69 -9.80
CA GLU A 214 0.68 -11.88 -10.06
C GLU A 214 1.25 -10.70 -10.85
N TRP A 215 2.44 -10.24 -10.44
CA TRP A 215 3.17 -9.20 -11.17
C TRP A 215 3.88 -9.71 -12.43
N LYS A 216 4.11 -11.01 -12.54
CA LYS A 216 4.81 -11.62 -13.68
C LYS A 216 6.20 -11.05 -13.90
N VAL A 217 6.94 -10.87 -12.80
CA VAL A 217 8.30 -10.33 -12.83
C VAL A 217 9.24 -11.27 -13.58
N ASP A 218 9.14 -12.56 -13.32
CA ASP A 218 9.96 -13.60 -13.92
C ASP A 218 9.68 -13.77 -15.41
N GLU A 219 8.41 -13.78 -15.86
CA GLU A 219 8.09 -13.80 -17.29
C GLU A 219 8.63 -12.58 -18.01
N SER A 220 8.48 -11.40 -17.38
CA SER A 220 8.95 -10.12 -17.94
C SER A 220 10.46 -10.10 -18.11
N LEU A 221 11.20 -10.55 -17.10
CA LEU A 221 12.66 -10.57 -17.13
C LEU A 221 13.21 -11.71 -18.00
N ALA A 222 12.55 -12.88 -18.02
CA ALA A 222 12.91 -13.95 -18.93
C ALA A 222 12.71 -13.54 -20.40
N ALA A 223 11.60 -12.86 -20.71
CA ALA A 223 11.35 -12.32 -22.04
C ALA A 223 12.37 -11.24 -22.44
N LYS A 224 12.77 -10.37 -21.50
CA LYS A 224 13.85 -9.40 -21.72
C LYS A 224 15.17 -10.11 -22.02
N ALA A 225 15.55 -11.09 -21.20
CA ALA A 225 16.78 -11.84 -21.38
C ALA A 225 16.83 -12.55 -22.75
N ALA A 226 15.70 -13.08 -23.23
CA ALA A 226 15.60 -13.72 -24.53
C ALA A 226 15.77 -12.71 -25.72
N ARG A 227 15.31 -11.48 -25.57
CA ARG A 227 15.47 -10.43 -26.60
C ARG A 227 16.92 -9.94 -26.69
N ASP A 228 17.54 -9.76 -25.54
CA ASP A 228 18.83 -9.07 -25.40
C ASP A 228 20.03 -10.06 -25.51
N SER A 229 19.77 -11.35 -25.82
CA SER A 229 20.78 -12.41 -25.91
C SER A 229 21.75 -12.19 -27.10
N GLY A 230 22.67 -11.24 -26.97
CA GLY A 230 23.65 -10.99 -28.04
C GLY A 230 24.73 -9.94 -27.78
N ASP A 231 24.48 -8.94 -26.96
CA ASP A 231 25.31 -7.72 -27.00
C ASP A 231 25.99 -7.31 -25.69
N GLY A 232 26.21 -8.24 -24.74
CA GLY A 232 26.96 -7.94 -23.51
C GLY A 232 26.28 -6.97 -22.52
N VAL A 233 25.02 -6.60 -22.80
CA VAL A 233 24.18 -5.80 -21.88
C VAL A 233 23.78 -6.66 -20.68
N PRO A 234 23.79 -6.16 -19.45
CA PRO A 234 23.28 -6.88 -18.29
C PRO A 234 21.79 -7.19 -18.49
N LEU A 235 21.48 -8.44 -18.74
CA LEU A 235 20.20 -8.86 -19.29
C LEU A 235 19.08 -8.81 -18.26
N ALA A 236 19.34 -9.26 -17.05
CA ALA A 236 18.38 -9.24 -15.96
C ALA A 236 19.12 -9.16 -14.62
N ALA A 237 18.50 -8.54 -13.63
CA ALA A 237 18.97 -8.59 -12.26
C ALA A 237 18.57 -9.91 -11.61
N ILE A 238 19.29 -10.33 -10.57
CA ILE A 238 18.71 -11.23 -9.56
C ILE A 238 17.59 -10.46 -8.89
N VAL A 239 16.40 -11.05 -8.78
CA VAL A 239 15.28 -10.41 -8.06
C VAL A 239 15.08 -11.12 -6.74
N VAL A 240 15.12 -10.34 -5.66
CA VAL A 240 14.93 -10.81 -4.28
C VAL A 240 13.59 -10.31 -3.78
N GLY A 241 12.57 -11.16 -3.86
CA GLY A 241 11.23 -10.89 -3.35
C GLY A 241 11.15 -11.17 -1.85
N ILE A 242 10.66 -10.20 -1.08
CA ILE A 242 10.47 -10.31 0.36
C ILE A 242 8.97 -10.42 0.61
N ASP A 243 8.50 -11.58 1.12
CA ASP A 243 7.09 -11.74 1.45
C ASP A 243 6.69 -10.73 2.53
N ASN A 244 5.50 -10.15 2.41
CA ASN A 244 5.05 -9.16 3.38
C ASN A 244 4.59 -9.79 4.71
N GLY A 245 4.39 -8.95 5.72
CA GLY A 245 3.97 -9.34 7.05
C GLY A 245 2.49 -9.61 7.24
N GLY A 246 1.70 -9.74 6.17
CA GLY A 246 0.25 -9.89 6.28
C GLY A 246 -0.40 -8.69 6.98
N ALA A 247 -0.99 -8.90 8.13
CA ALA A 247 -1.62 -7.83 8.93
C ALA A 247 -0.64 -6.73 9.37
N GLU A 248 0.66 -7.05 9.48
CA GLU A 248 1.70 -6.08 9.85
C GLU A 248 2.27 -5.30 8.67
N ARG A 249 1.84 -5.61 7.43
CA ARG A 249 2.38 -4.99 6.21
C ARG A 249 2.42 -3.46 6.27
N LEU A 250 1.36 -2.82 6.74
CA LEU A 250 1.30 -1.36 6.81
C LEU A 250 2.28 -0.79 7.86
N ASN A 251 2.44 -1.46 9.01
CA ASN A 251 3.43 -1.08 10.01
C ASN A 251 4.87 -1.28 9.50
N GLU A 252 5.12 -2.34 8.72
CA GLU A 252 6.45 -2.68 8.20
C GLU A 252 6.85 -1.85 6.98
N TYR A 253 5.88 -1.39 6.19
CA TYR A 253 6.14 -0.61 4.97
C TYR A 253 6.01 0.91 5.18
N SER A 254 5.87 1.35 6.42
CA SER A 254 5.89 2.76 6.76
C SER A 254 6.77 3.05 7.97
N PRO A 255 7.69 4.04 7.86
CA PRO A 255 8.37 4.61 9.02
C PRO A 255 7.51 5.70 9.71
N PHE A 256 6.35 6.02 9.15
CA PHE A 256 5.46 7.11 9.59
C PHE A 256 4.25 6.56 10.33
N LYS A 257 3.88 7.26 11.41
CA LYS A 257 2.66 6.93 12.13
C LYS A 257 1.43 7.39 11.35
N ASP A 258 0.47 6.49 11.24
CA ASP A 258 -0.83 6.73 10.60
C ASP A 258 -1.92 5.98 11.36
N ARG A 259 -3.20 6.32 11.12
CA ARG A 259 -4.32 5.57 11.71
C ARG A 259 -4.31 4.08 11.36
N TYR A 260 -3.77 3.74 10.18
CA TYR A 260 -3.64 2.37 9.70
C TYR A 260 -2.27 1.73 10.03
N SER A 261 -1.31 2.55 10.49
CA SER A 261 0.00 2.13 10.98
C SER A 261 0.29 2.79 12.33
N PRO A 262 -0.40 2.36 13.39
CA PRO A 262 -0.23 2.96 14.72
C PRO A 262 1.13 2.67 15.35
N SER A 263 1.82 1.63 14.88
CA SER A 263 3.12 1.18 15.37
C SER A 263 4.11 0.98 14.21
N PRO A 264 4.51 2.06 13.52
CA PRO A 264 5.37 1.97 12.35
C PRO A 264 6.73 1.36 12.67
N ARG A 265 7.22 0.53 11.76
CA ARG A 265 8.51 -0.18 11.84
C ARG A 265 9.27 -0.17 10.52
N GLY A 266 8.92 0.75 9.62
CA GLY A 266 9.50 0.81 8.28
C GLY A 266 11.00 1.08 8.28
N ASP A 267 11.51 1.82 9.25
CA ASP A 267 12.93 2.00 9.51
C ASP A 267 13.63 0.66 9.78
N ARG A 268 13.09 -0.12 10.73
CA ARG A 268 13.64 -1.44 11.07
C ARG A 268 13.49 -2.46 9.94
N TYR A 269 12.43 -2.33 9.14
CA TYR A 269 12.26 -3.16 7.96
C TYR A 269 13.34 -2.87 6.91
N VAL A 270 13.63 -1.62 6.61
CA VAL A 270 14.71 -1.23 5.70
C VAL A 270 16.07 -1.64 6.28
N ASP A 271 16.32 -1.38 7.57
CA ASP A 271 17.54 -1.84 8.26
C ASP A 271 17.75 -3.35 8.12
N SER A 272 16.68 -4.14 8.20
CA SER A 272 16.79 -5.60 8.04
C SER A 272 17.16 -6.02 6.60
N ILE A 273 16.73 -5.27 5.60
CA ILE A 273 17.17 -5.51 4.22
C ILE A 273 18.65 -5.18 4.07
N VAL A 274 19.09 -4.06 4.63
CA VAL A 274 20.47 -3.56 4.53
C VAL A 274 21.45 -4.43 5.32
N HIS A 275 21.12 -4.80 6.54
CA HIS A 275 22.06 -5.40 7.48
C HIS A 275 21.91 -6.92 7.63
N ASP A 276 20.74 -7.49 7.34
CA ASP A 276 20.52 -8.94 7.45
C ASP A 276 20.46 -9.59 6.06
N LEU A 277 19.57 -9.12 5.17
CA LEU A 277 19.28 -9.80 3.92
C LEU A 277 20.33 -9.55 2.85
N LYS A 278 20.69 -8.30 2.57
CA LYS A 278 21.67 -7.96 1.52
C LYS A 278 23.03 -8.63 1.72
N PRO A 279 23.65 -8.60 2.92
CA PRO A 279 24.91 -9.30 3.14
C PRO A 279 24.82 -10.81 2.91
N TRP A 280 23.68 -11.41 3.28
CA TRP A 280 23.44 -12.83 3.03
C TRP A 280 23.30 -13.14 1.53
N ILE A 281 22.56 -12.31 0.79
CA ILE A 281 22.42 -12.44 -0.67
C ILE A 281 23.79 -12.32 -1.35
N ASP A 282 24.57 -11.33 -0.99
CA ASP A 282 25.91 -11.10 -1.57
C ASP A 282 26.89 -12.24 -1.29
N ALA A 283 26.77 -12.89 -0.14
CA ALA A 283 27.59 -14.03 0.24
C ALA A 283 27.19 -15.35 -0.47
N ASN A 284 25.92 -15.49 -0.85
CA ASN A 284 25.39 -16.75 -1.37
C ASN A 284 25.12 -16.76 -2.90
N TYR A 285 25.11 -15.57 -3.53
CA TYR A 285 24.83 -15.41 -4.96
C TYR A 285 25.90 -14.57 -5.66
N ARG A 286 26.02 -14.70 -6.97
CA ARG A 286 26.97 -13.91 -7.77
C ARG A 286 26.41 -12.51 -8.04
N THR A 287 26.45 -11.67 -7.04
CA THR A 287 25.98 -10.28 -7.08
C THR A 287 27.10 -9.30 -7.43
N LEU A 288 26.73 -8.19 -8.07
CA LEU A 288 27.47 -6.94 -8.03
C LEU A 288 27.04 -6.25 -6.73
N ALA A 289 27.87 -6.38 -5.68
CA ALA A 289 27.46 -6.03 -4.31
C ALA A 289 27.51 -4.53 -4.00
N ASP A 290 28.05 -3.74 -4.93
CA ASP A 290 28.14 -2.30 -4.78
C ASP A 290 26.79 -1.60 -4.87
N ARG A 291 26.77 -0.34 -4.43
CA ARG A 291 25.59 0.51 -4.40
C ARG A 291 24.92 0.64 -5.79
N ASP A 292 25.72 0.84 -6.83
CA ASP A 292 25.18 1.16 -8.17
C ASP A 292 24.42 -0.02 -8.77
N HIS A 293 24.64 -1.21 -8.26
CA HIS A 293 23.98 -2.46 -8.69
C HIS A 293 23.01 -3.02 -7.64
N SER A 294 22.69 -2.26 -6.61
CA SER A 294 21.69 -2.61 -5.58
C SER A 294 20.49 -1.69 -5.70
N TRP A 295 19.35 -2.27 -6.10
CA TRP A 295 18.13 -1.55 -6.41
C TRP A 295 16.99 -2.05 -5.54
N ILE A 296 15.96 -1.23 -5.31
CA ILE A 296 14.82 -1.57 -4.49
C ILE A 296 13.51 -1.13 -5.16
N GLY A 297 12.43 -1.88 -4.99
CA GLY A 297 11.17 -1.53 -5.65
C GLY A 297 9.94 -2.22 -5.12
N GLY A 298 8.78 -1.65 -5.46
CA GLY A 298 7.47 -2.19 -5.14
C GLY A 298 6.35 -1.24 -5.51
N SER A 299 5.12 -1.60 -5.14
CA SER A 299 3.93 -0.80 -5.41
C SER A 299 3.22 -0.36 -4.14
N SER A 300 2.41 0.69 -4.26
CA SER A 300 1.59 1.19 -3.17
C SER A 300 2.46 1.55 -1.95
N MET A 301 2.20 0.93 -0.80
CA MET A 301 3.09 1.03 0.37
C MET A 301 4.50 0.51 0.10
N GLY A 302 4.65 -0.48 -0.81
CA GLY A 302 5.96 -0.97 -1.26
C GLY A 302 6.75 0.09 -2.03
N GLY A 303 6.08 0.93 -2.81
CA GLY A 303 6.71 2.08 -3.47
C GLY A 303 7.11 3.19 -2.49
N LEU A 304 6.26 3.45 -1.48
CA LEU A 304 6.58 4.38 -0.39
C LEU A 304 7.86 3.98 0.35
N ILE A 305 7.93 2.70 0.80
CA ILE A 305 9.10 2.22 1.55
C ILE A 305 10.34 2.09 0.67
N SER A 306 10.19 1.89 -0.65
CA SER A 306 11.31 1.91 -1.60
C SER A 306 11.94 3.30 -1.71
N LEU A 307 11.12 4.34 -1.80
CA LEU A 307 11.63 5.72 -1.80
C LEU A 307 12.28 6.08 -0.45
N TYR A 308 11.68 5.63 0.65
CA TYR A 308 12.27 5.81 1.97
C TYR A 308 13.62 5.09 2.10
N ALA A 309 13.75 3.87 1.57
CA ALA A 309 14.98 3.11 1.61
C ALA A 309 16.15 3.81 0.89
N VAL A 310 15.94 4.35 -0.32
CA VAL A 310 16.99 5.10 -1.02
C VAL A 310 17.25 6.47 -0.39
N TRP A 311 16.27 7.04 0.32
CA TRP A 311 16.43 8.28 1.07
C TRP A 311 17.26 8.07 2.34
N SER A 312 16.99 6.98 3.09
CA SER A 312 17.65 6.69 4.38
C SER A 312 18.98 5.97 4.24
N HIS A 313 19.15 5.16 3.18
CA HIS A 313 20.38 4.38 2.91
C HIS A 313 20.91 4.62 1.48
N PRO A 314 21.24 5.88 1.12
CA PRO A 314 21.74 6.19 -0.22
C PRO A 314 23.13 5.59 -0.49
N GLU A 315 23.83 5.13 0.54
CA GLU A 315 25.09 4.39 0.43
C GLU A 315 24.90 2.93 0.04
N THR A 316 23.68 2.39 0.20
CA THR A 316 23.35 0.99 -0.08
C THR A 316 22.61 0.83 -1.40
N PHE A 317 21.63 1.70 -1.65
CA PHE A 317 20.76 1.65 -2.82
C PHE A 317 20.95 2.87 -3.71
N SER A 318 21.09 2.65 -5.02
CA SER A 318 21.21 3.73 -6.01
C SER A 318 19.92 3.98 -6.78
N ARG A 319 19.02 2.99 -6.84
CA ARG A 319 17.81 3.05 -7.68
C ARG A 319 16.56 2.60 -6.95
N ALA A 320 15.45 3.32 -7.18
CA ALA A 320 14.15 2.99 -6.66
C ALA A 320 13.10 2.84 -7.77
N LEU A 321 12.32 1.75 -7.72
CA LEU A 321 11.13 1.51 -8.53
C LEU A 321 9.90 1.75 -7.66
N CYS A 322 9.23 2.88 -7.85
CA CYS A 322 8.11 3.35 -7.02
C CYS A 322 6.81 3.36 -7.84
N MET A 323 6.12 2.22 -7.92
CA MET A 323 4.91 2.08 -8.71
C MET A 323 3.66 2.39 -7.89
N SER A 324 2.78 3.25 -8.39
CA SER A 324 1.51 3.61 -7.74
C SER A 324 1.67 3.84 -6.23
N SER A 325 2.66 4.64 -5.84
CA SER A 325 3.12 4.74 -4.45
C SER A 325 2.15 5.48 -3.55
N ALA A 326 1.97 5.00 -2.32
CA ALA A 326 1.08 5.57 -1.32
C ALA A 326 1.71 6.82 -0.63
N PHE A 327 2.05 7.87 -1.40
CA PHE A 327 2.71 9.06 -0.87
C PHE A 327 1.83 9.93 0.03
N PHE A 328 0.53 9.71 0.05
CA PHE A 328 -0.42 10.31 0.99
C PHE A 328 -0.25 9.78 2.43
N PHE A 329 0.36 8.61 2.60
CA PHE A 329 0.42 7.91 3.88
C PHE A 329 1.21 8.71 4.92
N GLY A 330 0.75 8.70 6.19
CA GLY A 330 1.34 9.49 7.26
C GLY A 330 1.20 11.00 7.04
N ASP A 331 0.10 11.46 6.45
CA ASP A 331 -0.12 12.87 6.12
C ASP A 331 0.99 13.46 5.24
N HIS A 332 1.33 12.75 4.16
CA HIS A 332 2.37 13.13 3.17
C HIS A 332 3.79 13.29 3.75
N GLU A 333 4.09 12.57 4.84
CA GLU A 333 5.35 12.73 5.57
C GLU A 333 6.58 12.49 4.67
N MET A 334 6.53 11.52 3.73
CA MET A 334 7.65 11.28 2.81
C MET A 334 7.88 12.48 1.89
N LEU A 335 6.82 13.09 1.40
CA LEU A 335 6.90 14.31 0.58
C LEU A 335 7.50 15.48 1.40
N ARG A 336 7.10 15.62 2.66
CA ARG A 336 7.65 16.61 3.57
C ARG A 336 9.15 16.39 3.83
N LEU A 337 9.57 15.14 4.05
CA LEU A 337 10.99 14.80 4.22
C LEU A 337 11.82 15.20 3.01
N VAL A 338 11.37 14.88 1.80
CA VAL A 338 12.08 15.26 0.56
C VAL A 338 12.18 16.78 0.44
N ARG A 339 11.12 17.51 0.73
CA ARG A 339 11.09 18.98 0.63
C ARG A 339 11.96 19.68 1.66
N GLU A 340 11.97 19.20 2.91
CA GLU A 340 12.66 19.86 4.01
C GLU A 340 14.11 19.43 4.16
N LYS A 341 14.40 18.15 3.93
CA LYS A 341 15.75 17.57 4.14
C LYS A 341 16.49 17.27 2.85
N GLY A 342 15.79 17.33 1.72
CA GLY A 342 16.35 16.92 0.44
C GLY A 342 16.53 15.41 0.31
N ILE A 343 17.16 15.01 -0.78
CA ILE A 343 17.49 13.61 -1.10
C ILE A 343 18.82 13.58 -1.89
N SER A 344 19.52 12.46 -1.88
CA SER A 344 20.75 12.30 -2.68
C SER A 344 20.48 12.50 -4.17
N LYS A 345 21.26 13.35 -4.83
CA LYS A 345 21.02 13.76 -6.24
C LYS A 345 21.48 12.75 -7.27
N ASP A 346 22.27 11.76 -6.84
CA ASP A 346 22.81 10.69 -7.67
C ASP A 346 21.97 9.41 -7.66
N LEU A 347 20.77 9.49 -7.10
CA LEU A 347 19.76 8.42 -7.16
C LEU A 347 19.07 8.41 -8.52
N THR A 348 18.66 7.22 -8.96
CA THR A 348 17.79 7.01 -10.12
C THR A 348 16.44 6.51 -9.63
N ILE A 349 15.36 7.25 -9.88
CA ILE A 349 14.05 6.99 -9.35
C ILE A 349 13.02 6.92 -10.47
N TYR A 350 12.31 5.80 -10.55
CA TYR A 350 11.14 5.64 -11.40
C TYR A 350 9.87 5.81 -10.57
N LEU A 351 8.98 6.67 -11.03
CA LEU A 351 7.65 6.86 -10.47
C LEU A 351 6.60 6.52 -11.52
N ASP A 352 5.53 5.85 -11.14
CA ASP A 352 4.34 5.77 -11.98
C ASP A 352 3.05 5.85 -11.17
N VAL A 353 1.94 6.09 -11.88
CA VAL A 353 0.61 6.06 -11.29
C VAL A 353 -0.45 5.76 -12.35
N GLY A 354 -1.50 5.06 -11.97
CA GLY A 354 -2.69 4.84 -12.77
C GLY A 354 -3.72 5.95 -12.58
N GLY A 355 -4.49 6.25 -13.63
CA GLY A 355 -5.57 7.24 -13.56
C GLY A 355 -6.84 6.73 -12.92
N ARG A 356 -6.98 5.40 -12.72
CA ARG A 356 -8.16 4.73 -12.16
C ARG A 356 -7.85 3.98 -10.86
N GLU A 357 -6.95 4.51 -10.08
CA GLU A 357 -6.51 3.85 -8.85
C GLU A 357 -7.50 4.00 -7.68
N GLY A 358 -8.50 4.89 -7.83
CA GLY A 358 -9.55 5.12 -6.83
C GLY A 358 -9.05 5.82 -5.57
N ASP A 359 -9.98 6.13 -4.69
CA ASP A 359 -9.70 6.65 -3.35
C ASP A 359 -9.48 5.46 -2.40
N ILE A 360 -8.22 5.09 -2.22
CA ILE A 360 -7.86 3.90 -1.43
C ILE A 360 -8.18 4.09 0.06
N MET A 361 -8.22 5.32 0.56
CA MET A 361 -8.33 5.58 1.99
C MET A 361 -9.27 6.74 2.38
N SER A 362 -9.60 7.67 1.50
CA SER A 362 -10.59 8.73 1.74
C SER A 362 -10.91 9.48 0.46
N GLU A 363 -12.06 10.17 0.39
CA GLU A 363 -12.48 11.03 -0.72
C GLU A 363 -11.51 12.21 -1.03
N SER A 364 -10.53 12.48 -0.17
CA SER A 364 -9.58 13.57 -0.30
C SER A 364 -8.21 13.17 -0.85
N VAL A 365 -7.98 11.87 -1.13
CA VAL A 365 -6.69 11.38 -1.59
C VAL A 365 -6.69 11.18 -3.09
N SER A 366 -5.83 11.90 -3.79
CA SER A 366 -5.56 11.69 -5.21
C SER A 366 -4.17 11.10 -5.40
N MET A 367 -4.10 9.82 -5.70
CA MET A 367 -2.83 9.13 -5.98
C MET A 367 -2.05 9.81 -7.12
N VAL A 368 -2.77 10.36 -8.11
CA VAL A 368 -2.17 11.08 -9.25
C VAL A 368 -1.52 12.37 -8.79
N ASP A 369 -2.23 13.18 -7.97
CA ASP A 369 -1.72 14.45 -7.48
C ASP A 369 -0.55 14.25 -6.51
N ASP A 370 -0.61 13.21 -5.67
CA ASP A 370 0.45 12.88 -4.74
C ASP A 370 1.72 12.40 -5.44
N SER A 371 1.58 11.54 -6.45
CA SER A 371 2.69 11.09 -7.28
C SER A 371 3.31 12.24 -8.06
N LYS A 372 2.49 13.14 -8.62
CA LYS A 372 2.98 14.35 -9.30
C LYS A 372 3.68 15.30 -8.34
N SER A 373 3.13 15.50 -7.15
CA SER A 373 3.74 16.34 -6.10
C SER A 373 5.09 15.80 -5.65
N MET A 374 5.23 14.47 -5.55
CA MET A 374 6.51 13.82 -5.25
C MET A 374 7.51 14.01 -6.38
N TYR A 375 7.10 13.80 -7.64
CA TYR A 375 7.95 14.06 -8.79
C TYR A 375 8.50 15.49 -8.80
N ASP A 376 7.63 16.49 -8.61
CA ASP A 376 8.02 17.90 -8.57
C ASP A 376 8.97 18.21 -7.41
N ALA A 377 8.76 17.57 -6.24
CA ALA A 377 9.65 17.71 -5.08
C ALA A 377 11.05 17.12 -5.34
N LEU A 378 11.13 15.97 -6.02
CA LEU A 378 12.40 15.34 -6.38
C LEU A 378 13.20 16.18 -7.40
N ILE A 379 12.52 16.76 -8.38
CA ILE A 379 13.13 17.73 -9.30
C ILE A 379 13.65 18.96 -8.54
N ALA A 380 12.82 19.52 -7.64
CA ALA A 380 13.20 20.67 -6.82
C ALA A 380 14.37 20.38 -5.87
N ALA A 381 14.48 19.13 -5.38
CA ALA A 381 15.61 18.65 -4.58
C ALA A 381 16.89 18.47 -5.41
N GLY A 382 16.81 18.54 -6.74
CA GLY A 382 17.94 18.58 -7.68
C GLY A 382 18.33 17.23 -8.27
N ILE A 383 17.44 16.23 -8.28
CA ILE A 383 17.65 15.00 -9.05
C ILE A 383 17.65 15.39 -10.55
N PRO A 384 18.67 15.00 -11.31
CA PRO A 384 18.74 15.29 -12.74
C PRO A 384 17.58 14.62 -13.51
N SER A 385 17.06 15.27 -14.55
CA SER A 385 15.93 14.76 -15.34
C SER A 385 16.21 13.41 -16.01
N GLY A 386 17.46 13.08 -16.30
CA GLY A 386 17.84 11.75 -16.80
C GLY A 386 17.86 10.64 -15.74
N HIS A 387 17.72 11.00 -14.47
CA HIS A 387 17.71 10.09 -13.32
C HIS A 387 16.32 10.01 -12.66
N LEU A 388 15.33 10.67 -13.22
CA LEU A 388 13.95 10.67 -12.72
C LEU A 388 12.98 10.47 -13.88
N ASP A 389 12.14 9.44 -13.80
CA ASP A 389 11.05 9.22 -14.76
C ASP A 389 9.70 9.24 -14.03
N TYR A 390 8.67 9.66 -14.78
CA TYR A 390 7.30 9.70 -14.31
C TYR A 390 6.35 9.21 -15.40
N ALA A 391 5.77 8.03 -15.21
CA ALA A 391 4.83 7.46 -16.15
C ALA A 391 3.38 7.56 -15.61
N PHE A 392 2.45 7.92 -16.50
CA PHE A 392 1.03 7.99 -16.19
C PHE A 392 0.23 7.13 -17.16
N ASP A 393 -0.53 6.17 -16.63
CA ASP A 393 -1.45 5.33 -17.40
C ASP A 393 -2.90 5.67 -17.00
N PRO A 394 -3.64 6.46 -17.83
CA PRO A 394 -4.96 6.96 -17.45
C PRO A 394 -6.00 5.87 -17.21
N GLU A 395 -5.81 4.66 -17.75
CA GLU A 395 -6.77 3.55 -17.65
C GLU A 395 -6.37 2.52 -16.58
N ALA A 396 -5.19 2.64 -15.98
CA ALA A 396 -4.70 1.65 -15.05
C ALA A 396 -5.36 1.77 -13.66
N PRO A 397 -5.92 0.67 -13.12
CA PRO A 397 -6.36 0.59 -11.74
C PRO A 397 -5.20 0.25 -10.78
N HIS A 398 -5.46 0.34 -9.47
CA HIS A 398 -4.51 0.01 -8.41
C HIS A 398 -4.48 -1.49 -8.11
N ASN A 399 -3.81 -2.27 -8.93
CA ASN A 399 -3.68 -3.70 -8.72
C ASN A 399 -2.49 -4.32 -9.47
N GLU A 400 -2.16 -5.56 -9.10
CA GLU A 400 -1.04 -6.32 -9.64
C GLU A 400 -1.14 -6.53 -11.16
N GLY A 401 -2.34 -6.69 -11.71
CA GLY A 401 -2.55 -6.83 -13.15
C GLY A 401 -2.20 -5.56 -13.95
N ALA A 402 -2.36 -4.38 -13.35
CA ALA A 402 -1.93 -3.13 -13.93
C ALA A 402 -0.42 -2.93 -13.78
N TRP A 403 0.15 -3.27 -12.62
CA TRP A 403 1.59 -3.19 -12.38
C TRP A 403 2.38 -4.17 -13.26
N SER A 404 1.88 -5.39 -13.46
CA SER A 404 2.51 -6.38 -14.34
C SER A 404 2.66 -5.88 -15.79
N LYS A 405 1.73 -5.06 -16.27
CA LYS A 405 1.78 -4.46 -17.61
C LYS A 405 2.80 -3.34 -17.72
N ARG A 406 3.00 -2.57 -16.66
CA ARG A 406 3.93 -1.42 -16.62
C ARG A 406 5.34 -1.81 -16.22
N PHE A 407 5.49 -2.89 -15.43
CA PHE A 407 6.79 -3.35 -14.93
C PHE A 407 7.86 -3.56 -15.99
N PRO A 408 7.60 -4.17 -17.18
CA PRO A 408 8.65 -4.35 -18.19
C PRO A 408 9.31 -3.05 -18.62
N SER A 409 8.54 -2.01 -18.92
CA SER A 409 9.06 -0.69 -19.33
C SER A 409 9.74 0.02 -18.18
N ALA A 410 9.16 -0.06 -16.97
CA ALA A 410 9.74 0.51 -15.77
C ALA A 410 11.10 -0.10 -15.42
N TYR A 411 11.20 -1.43 -15.49
CA TYR A 411 12.47 -2.14 -15.29
C TYR A 411 13.50 -1.80 -16.38
N GLU A 412 13.08 -1.74 -17.63
CA GLU A 412 13.98 -1.39 -18.76
C GLU A 412 14.59 0.00 -18.56
N TRP A 413 13.77 0.98 -18.18
CA TRP A 413 14.25 2.33 -17.86
C TRP A 413 15.18 2.32 -16.62
N LEU A 414 14.76 1.66 -15.54
CA LEU A 414 15.53 1.62 -14.28
C LEU A 414 16.90 0.94 -14.49
N SER A 415 16.96 -0.13 -15.30
CA SER A 415 18.17 -0.92 -15.52
C SER A 415 19.12 -0.31 -16.57
N ALA A 416 18.67 0.71 -17.31
CA ALA A 416 19.51 1.39 -18.30
C ALA A 416 20.79 1.95 -17.66
N PRO A 417 21.92 1.95 -18.37
CA PRO A 417 23.12 2.65 -17.90
C PRO A 417 22.77 4.10 -17.57
N SER A 418 23.18 4.57 -16.38
CA SER A 418 23.00 5.98 -16.06
C SER A 418 23.64 6.83 -17.13
N PRO A 419 22.98 7.90 -17.61
CA PRO A 419 23.65 8.86 -18.51
C PRO A 419 25.00 9.23 -17.90
N LEU A 420 26.04 9.16 -18.69
CA LEU A 420 27.42 9.49 -18.26
C LEU A 420 27.38 10.84 -17.52
N ARG A 421 27.94 10.84 -16.30
CA ARG A 421 28.10 12.04 -15.46
C ARG A 421 28.98 13.08 -16.12
#